data_d551c0bd438d7cd04298a22ac40961e0
#
_entry.id   d551c0bd438d7cd04298a22ac40961e0
#
_cell.length_a   1.000
_cell.length_b   1.000
_cell.length_c   1.000
_cell.angle_alpha   90.00
_cell.angle_beta   90.00
_cell.angle_gamma   90.00
#
_symmetry.space_group_name_H-M   'P 1'
#
loop_
_entity.id
_entity.type
_entity.pdbx_description
1 polymer ?
#
loop_
_entity_poly.entity_id
_entity_poly.type
_entity_poly.pdbx_seq_one_letter_code
_entity_poly.pdbx_strand_id
1 'polypeptide(L)'
;AYGSIIGDFATSISASQAALERCGAGTLFPVMISSEITDGSRESFLNIVSGNDAKIAWKVSLGITEAIRSTPMIHDVDDDGYQEIILVYDTQGALNIDVWSPRLTCTESNWQASGHSNELLWSYSDTDVRIGSPSPHFATANSDHKAVTQPLLADLELDGSPELVVAVVDDPDNNPLVKVNAYSLTSSQPTQEDWTISLDRGTHPSDPVWAQLDSSTTSVLLTTIDGDSGNMWIWKIDGSTGSLDWERVAVQGTD
;
A
#
# COMPACT_ATOMS: atom_id res chain seq x y z
N ALA A 1 -13.22 -5.17 -6.64
CA ALA A 1 -11.83 -4.73 -6.86
C ALA A 1 -11.59 -3.49 -6.01
N TYR A 2 -10.56 -3.51 -5.20
CA TYR A 2 -10.18 -2.39 -4.36
C TYR A 2 -8.97 -1.72 -5.01
N GLY A 3 -9.18 -0.54 -5.60
CA GLY A 3 -8.14 0.22 -6.24
C GLY A 3 -7.49 -0.47 -7.47
N SER A 4 -7.01 0.33 -8.36
CA SER A 4 -6.14 -0.11 -9.46
C SER A 4 -5.12 0.99 -9.72
N ILE A 5 -3.92 0.60 -10.06
CA ILE A 5 -2.84 1.49 -10.46
C ILE A 5 -2.32 1.03 -11.81
N ILE A 6 -1.71 1.91 -12.56
CA ILE A 6 -1.19 1.62 -13.90
C ILE A 6 0.31 1.75 -13.88
N GLY A 7 1.02 0.72 -14.35
CA GLY A 7 2.48 0.70 -14.43
C GLY A 7 2.99 0.24 -15.78
N ASP A 8 4.28 0.38 -15.98
CA ASP A 8 5.03 -0.17 -17.11
C ASP A 8 5.96 -1.29 -16.61
N PHE A 9 5.61 -2.53 -16.94
CA PHE A 9 6.34 -3.73 -16.52
C PHE A 9 6.98 -4.46 -17.70
N ALA A 10 6.96 -3.84 -18.89
CA ALA A 10 7.47 -4.49 -20.08
C ALA A 10 9.00 -4.43 -20.14
N THR A 11 9.67 -5.58 -20.05
CA THR A 11 11.13 -5.69 -20.20
C THR A 11 11.56 -5.83 -21.66
N SER A 12 10.72 -6.41 -22.51
CA SER A 12 11.02 -6.57 -23.93
C SER A 12 9.77 -6.84 -24.76
N ILE A 13 9.85 -6.49 -26.02
CA ILE A 13 8.87 -6.86 -27.06
C ILE A 13 9.62 -7.69 -28.09
N SER A 14 9.08 -8.84 -28.47
CA SER A 14 9.65 -9.64 -29.55
C SER A 14 9.76 -8.79 -30.82
N ALA A 15 10.85 -8.94 -31.56
CA ALA A 15 11.10 -8.19 -32.78
C ALA A 15 10.19 -8.55 -33.97
N SER A 16 9.22 -9.47 -33.77
CA SER A 16 8.28 -9.82 -34.84
C SER A 16 7.25 -8.70 -35.05
N GLN A 17 6.81 -8.53 -36.29
CA GLN A 17 5.76 -7.58 -36.65
C GLN A 17 4.47 -7.84 -35.87
N ALA A 18 4.10 -9.11 -35.69
CA ALA A 18 2.90 -9.49 -34.95
C ALA A 18 2.96 -9.09 -33.46
N ALA A 19 4.14 -9.20 -32.82
CA ALA A 19 4.33 -8.76 -31.45
C ALA A 19 4.26 -7.23 -31.34
N LEU A 20 4.87 -6.50 -32.28
CA LEU A 20 4.81 -5.03 -32.29
C LEU A 20 3.39 -4.51 -32.50
N GLU A 21 2.61 -5.13 -33.35
CA GLU A 21 1.21 -4.77 -33.57
C GLU A 21 0.33 -5.06 -32.34
N ARG A 22 0.62 -6.14 -31.63
CA ARG A 22 -0.16 -6.56 -30.46
C ARG A 22 0.19 -5.78 -29.21
N CYS A 23 1.48 -5.60 -28.95
CA CYS A 23 1.95 -5.10 -27.67
C CYS A 23 2.17 -3.59 -27.66
N GLY A 24 2.40 -3.01 -28.83
CA GLY A 24 2.60 -1.56 -29.00
C GLY A 24 3.68 -0.97 -28.09
N ALA A 25 4.31 0.09 -28.49
CA ALA A 25 5.18 0.85 -27.61
C ALA A 25 4.32 1.60 -26.57
N GLY A 26 4.66 1.49 -25.31
CA GLY A 26 3.96 2.19 -24.22
C GLY A 26 2.65 1.54 -23.79
N THR A 27 2.52 0.21 -23.90
CA THR A 27 1.38 -0.51 -23.30
C THR A 27 1.37 -0.31 -21.80
N LEU A 28 0.28 0.25 -21.30
CA LEU A 28 0.06 0.42 -19.87
C LEU A 28 -0.61 -0.83 -19.29
N PHE A 29 -0.24 -1.16 -18.07
CA PHE A 29 -0.71 -2.35 -17.36
C PHE A 29 -1.45 -1.96 -16.09
N PRO A 30 -2.78 -2.03 -16.07
CA PRO A 30 -3.52 -1.97 -14.81
C PRO A 30 -3.11 -3.10 -13.86
N VAL A 31 -2.75 -2.73 -12.64
CA VAL A 31 -2.50 -3.64 -11.53
C VAL A 31 -3.73 -3.68 -10.66
N MET A 32 -4.18 -4.87 -10.32
CA MET A 32 -5.40 -5.04 -9.53
C MET A 32 -5.30 -6.24 -8.59
N ILE A 33 -5.98 -6.13 -7.46
CA ILE A 33 -6.19 -7.23 -6.54
C ILE A 33 -7.56 -7.83 -6.83
N SER A 34 -7.62 -9.14 -6.97
CA SER A 34 -8.86 -9.89 -7.06
C SER A 34 -8.93 -10.95 -5.96
N SER A 35 -10.14 -11.32 -5.58
CA SER A 35 -10.37 -12.46 -4.70
C SER A 35 -11.22 -13.48 -5.44
N GLU A 36 -10.81 -14.72 -5.37
CA GLU A 36 -11.54 -15.86 -5.90
C GLU A 36 -12.06 -16.72 -4.76
N ILE A 37 -13.22 -17.31 -4.91
CA ILE A 37 -13.77 -18.27 -3.95
C ILE A 37 -13.81 -19.62 -4.63
N THR A 38 -13.00 -20.55 -4.12
CA THR A 38 -12.95 -21.93 -4.61
C THR A 38 -13.25 -22.87 -3.45
N ASP A 39 -14.27 -23.70 -3.59
CA ASP A 39 -14.71 -24.68 -2.57
C ASP A 39 -14.96 -24.06 -1.18
N GLY A 40 -15.47 -22.82 -1.15
CA GLY A 40 -15.76 -22.10 0.08
C GLY A 40 -14.55 -21.40 0.72
N SER A 41 -13.38 -21.58 0.16
CA SER A 41 -12.16 -20.85 0.58
C SER A 41 -11.94 -19.63 -0.31
N ARG A 42 -11.59 -18.51 0.30
CA ARG A 42 -11.19 -17.28 -0.42
C ARG A 42 -9.70 -17.28 -0.62
N GLU A 43 -9.27 -16.92 -1.81
CA GLU A 43 -7.87 -16.67 -2.13
C GLU A 43 -7.74 -15.32 -2.83
N SER A 44 -6.73 -14.54 -2.46
CA SER A 44 -6.44 -13.24 -3.05
C SER A 44 -5.30 -13.34 -4.04
N PHE A 45 -5.43 -12.62 -5.14
CA PHE A 45 -4.46 -12.61 -6.24
C PHE A 45 -4.07 -11.19 -6.59
N LEU A 46 -2.78 -11.00 -6.86
CA LEU A 46 -2.27 -9.83 -7.54
C LEU A 46 -2.24 -10.12 -9.04
N ASN A 47 -2.81 -9.23 -9.83
CA ASN A 47 -2.93 -9.39 -11.27
C ASN A 47 -2.39 -8.16 -11.99
N ILE A 48 -1.68 -8.39 -13.08
CA ILE A 48 -1.34 -7.40 -14.08
C ILE A 48 -2.14 -7.71 -15.33
N VAL A 49 -2.87 -6.72 -15.82
CA VAL A 49 -3.74 -6.87 -16.99
C VAL A 49 -3.15 -6.07 -18.14
N SER A 50 -3.10 -6.66 -19.32
CA SER A 50 -2.70 -5.95 -20.54
C SER A 50 -3.74 -4.89 -20.90
N GLY A 51 -3.32 -3.65 -21.04
CA GLY A 51 -4.21 -2.55 -21.43
C GLY A 51 -4.73 -2.66 -22.87
N ASN A 52 -4.05 -3.43 -23.72
CA ASN A 52 -4.44 -3.57 -25.13
C ASN A 52 -5.58 -4.56 -25.37
N ASP A 53 -5.58 -5.69 -24.67
CA ASP A 53 -6.53 -6.77 -24.92
C ASP A 53 -7.29 -7.23 -23.65
N ALA A 54 -7.08 -6.54 -22.54
CA ALA A 54 -7.70 -6.80 -21.25
C ALA A 54 -7.48 -8.23 -20.72
N LYS A 55 -6.42 -8.89 -21.13
CA LYS A 55 -6.05 -10.21 -20.62
C LYS A 55 -5.10 -10.10 -19.46
N ILE A 56 -5.15 -11.10 -18.58
CA ILE A 56 -4.16 -11.23 -17.50
C ILE A 56 -2.81 -11.54 -18.14
N ALA A 57 -1.87 -10.63 -17.96
CA ALA A 57 -0.48 -10.76 -18.40
C ALA A 57 0.36 -11.49 -17.34
N TRP A 58 0.03 -11.30 -16.08
CA TRP A 58 0.69 -11.93 -14.94
C TRP A 58 -0.29 -12.06 -13.78
N LYS A 59 -0.19 -13.15 -13.05
CA LYS A 59 -1.01 -13.43 -11.87
C LYS A 59 -0.21 -14.21 -10.85
N VAL A 60 -0.27 -13.78 -9.60
CA VAL A 60 0.32 -14.52 -8.48
C VAL A 60 -0.70 -14.66 -7.36
N SER A 61 -0.71 -15.80 -6.70
CA SER A 61 -1.46 -16.02 -5.48
C SER A 61 -0.73 -15.35 -4.31
N LEU A 62 -1.46 -14.59 -3.52
CA LEU A 62 -0.94 -13.98 -2.31
C LEU A 62 -1.11 -14.90 -1.09
N GLY A 63 -1.74 -16.07 -1.27
CA GLY A 63 -1.98 -17.03 -0.19
C GLY A 63 -2.88 -16.51 0.94
N ILE A 64 -3.51 -15.33 0.74
CA ILE A 64 -4.28 -14.63 1.75
C ILE A 64 -5.74 -15.01 1.62
N THR A 65 -6.33 -15.49 2.70
CA THR A 65 -7.75 -15.84 2.77
C THR A 65 -8.64 -14.62 3.08
N GLU A 66 -8.05 -13.53 3.49
CA GLU A 66 -8.72 -12.28 3.82
C GLU A 66 -8.68 -11.27 2.66
N ALA A 67 -9.53 -10.26 2.71
CA ALA A 67 -9.56 -9.24 1.67
C ALA A 67 -8.45 -8.21 1.90
N ILE A 68 -7.54 -8.06 0.94
CA ILE A 68 -6.61 -6.93 0.90
C ILE A 68 -7.41 -5.66 0.58
N ARG A 69 -7.26 -4.64 1.39
CA ARG A 69 -8.06 -3.41 1.30
C ARG A 69 -7.28 -2.20 0.81
N SER A 70 -5.94 -2.24 0.85
CA SER A 70 -5.11 -1.17 0.30
C SER A 70 -5.04 -1.25 -1.22
N THR A 71 -4.84 -0.11 -1.87
CA THR A 71 -4.52 -0.05 -3.30
C THR A 71 -3.04 -0.37 -3.47
N PRO A 72 -2.66 -1.22 -4.43
CA PRO A 72 -1.26 -1.42 -4.78
C PRO A 72 -0.62 -0.09 -5.18
N MET A 73 0.66 0.07 -4.87
CA MET A 73 1.47 1.19 -5.34
C MET A 73 2.54 0.69 -6.28
N ILE A 74 3.10 1.59 -7.08
CA ILE A 74 4.13 1.27 -8.07
C ILE A 74 5.28 2.24 -7.89
N HIS A 75 6.49 1.71 -7.80
CA HIS A 75 7.74 2.46 -7.73
C HIS A 75 8.90 1.59 -8.20
N ASP A 76 9.94 2.20 -8.73
CA ASP A 76 11.23 1.56 -9.00
C ASP A 76 12.01 1.54 -7.67
N VAL A 77 11.91 0.42 -6.94
CA VAL A 77 12.42 0.30 -5.56
C VAL A 77 13.91 0.03 -5.51
N ASP A 78 14.46 -0.56 -6.55
CA ASP A 78 15.86 -0.98 -6.62
C ASP A 78 16.70 -0.21 -7.66
N ASP A 79 16.12 0.85 -8.25
CA ASP A 79 16.73 1.73 -9.25
C ASP A 79 17.26 0.98 -10.49
N ASP A 80 16.63 -0.14 -10.85
CA ASP A 80 17.01 -0.93 -12.02
C ASP A 80 16.33 -0.44 -13.33
N GLY A 81 15.47 0.55 -13.22
CA GLY A 81 14.72 1.17 -14.32
C GLY A 81 13.39 0.48 -14.62
N TYR A 82 12.99 -0.52 -13.85
CA TYR A 82 11.69 -1.16 -13.92
C TYR A 82 10.91 -0.91 -12.64
N GLN A 83 9.60 -1.01 -12.73
CA GLN A 83 8.72 -0.72 -11.61
C GLN A 83 8.37 -1.98 -10.82
N GLU A 84 8.38 -1.86 -9.51
CA GLU A 84 7.87 -2.85 -8.56
C GLU A 84 6.45 -2.51 -8.14
N ILE A 85 5.74 -3.53 -7.65
CA ILE A 85 4.42 -3.41 -7.04
C ILE A 85 4.57 -3.56 -5.54
N ILE A 86 4.15 -2.54 -4.81
CA ILE A 86 4.16 -2.52 -3.35
C ILE A 86 2.74 -2.78 -2.86
N LEU A 87 2.59 -3.79 -2.01
CA LEU A 87 1.35 -4.13 -1.32
C LEU A 87 1.50 -3.94 0.17
N VAL A 88 0.52 -3.29 0.77
CA VAL A 88 0.40 -3.18 2.22
C VAL A 88 -0.93 -3.79 2.65
N TYR A 89 -0.90 -4.71 3.61
CA TYR A 89 -2.09 -5.42 4.04
C TYR A 89 -1.93 -5.97 5.46
N ASP A 90 -3.04 -6.35 6.07
CA ASP A 90 -3.05 -7.00 7.37
C ASP A 90 -3.32 -8.50 7.24
N THR A 91 -2.58 -9.30 7.98
CA THR A 91 -2.89 -10.71 8.19
C THR A 91 -2.67 -11.09 9.65
N GLN A 92 -3.66 -11.74 10.24
CA GLN A 92 -3.56 -12.26 11.61
C GLN A 92 -3.12 -11.23 12.66
N GLY A 93 -3.45 -9.95 12.41
CA GLY A 93 -3.12 -8.87 13.30
C GLY A 93 -1.72 -8.26 13.11
N ALA A 94 -0.97 -8.65 12.10
CA ALA A 94 0.31 -8.03 11.75
C ALA A 94 0.17 -7.17 10.49
N LEU A 95 0.93 -6.07 10.42
CA LEU A 95 1.09 -5.29 9.20
C LEU A 95 2.10 -5.98 8.29
N ASN A 96 1.73 -6.20 7.04
CA ASN A 96 2.59 -6.82 6.05
C ASN A 96 2.84 -5.86 4.88
N ILE A 97 4.07 -5.87 4.39
CA ILE A 97 4.52 -5.14 3.22
C ILE A 97 5.21 -6.11 2.29
N ASP A 98 4.66 -6.28 1.09
CA ASP A 98 5.27 -7.11 0.04
C ASP A 98 5.69 -6.23 -1.13
N VAL A 99 6.89 -6.45 -1.64
CA VAL A 99 7.38 -5.81 -2.88
C VAL A 99 7.60 -6.89 -3.93
N TRP A 100 6.85 -6.76 -5.02
CA TRP A 100 6.87 -7.68 -6.13
C TRP A 100 7.53 -7.04 -7.35
N SER A 101 8.44 -7.75 -7.99
CA SER A 101 9.18 -7.30 -9.18
C SER A 101 8.77 -8.12 -10.42
N PRO A 102 7.58 -7.85 -10.99
CA PRO A 102 7.14 -8.54 -12.20
C PRO A 102 7.94 -8.03 -13.42
N ARG A 103 8.39 -8.95 -14.25
CA ARG A 103 9.01 -8.62 -15.52
C ARG A 103 8.22 -9.30 -16.64
N LEU A 104 7.74 -8.50 -17.59
CA LEU A 104 6.87 -8.98 -18.67
C LEU A 104 7.56 -8.88 -20.01
N THR A 105 7.46 -9.96 -20.79
CA THR A 105 7.90 -10.00 -22.19
C THR A 105 6.69 -10.24 -23.08
N CYS A 106 6.52 -9.44 -24.11
CA CYS A 106 5.52 -9.69 -25.13
C CYS A 106 6.05 -10.61 -26.21
N THR A 107 5.33 -11.68 -26.44
CA THR A 107 5.56 -12.61 -27.56
C THR A 107 4.48 -12.45 -28.63
N GLU A 108 4.62 -13.14 -29.77
CA GLU A 108 3.62 -13.14 -30.84
C GLU A 108 2.24 -13.62 -30.38
N SER A 109 2.18 -14.43 -29.35
CA SER A 109 0.94 -15.03 -28.87
C SER A 109 0.41 -14.41 -27.60
N ASN A 110 1.26 -13.88 -26.72
CA ASN A 110 0.81 -13.41 -25.41
C ASN A 110 1.88 -12.60 -24.67
N TRP A 111 1.48 -11.85 -23.62
CA TRP A 111 2.36 -11.41 -22.57
C TRP A 111 2.76 -12.59 -21.70
N GLN A 112 4.03 -12.68 -21.34
CA GLN A 112 4.56 -13.74 -20.50
C GLN A 112 5.52 -13.14 -19.48
N ALA A 113 5.56 -13.72 -18.29
CA ALA A 113 6.59 -13.41 -17.32
C ALA A 113 7.96 -13.81 -17.90
N SER A 114 8.90 -12.88 -17.95
CA SER A 114 10.22 -13.10 -18.49
C SER A 114 11.13 -13.72 -17.44
N GLY A 115 11.18 -15.06 -17.38
CA GLY A 115 12.20 -15.79 -16.61
C GLY A 115 12.15 -15.70 -15.08
N HIS A 116 11.58 -14.65 -14.55
CA HIS A 116 11.41 -14.35 -13.12
C HIS A 116 9.92 -14.30 -12.77
N SER A 117 9.21 -15.36 -13.10
CA SER A 117 7.80 -15.46 -12.78
C SER A 117 7.63 -15.60 -11.26
N ASN A 118 6.83 -14.74 -10.66
CA ASN A 118 6.51 -14.70 -9.24
C ASN A 118 7.68 -14.22 -8.35
N GLU A 119 8.46 -13.23 -8.79
CA GLU A 119 9.54 -12.73 -7.97
C GLU A 119 8.99 -11.76 -6.92
N LEU A 120 8.83 -12.29 -5.72
CA LEU A 120 8.72 -11.50 -4.51
C LEU A 120 10.13 -10.97 -4.23
N LEU A 121 10.34 -9.67 -4.37
CA LEU A 121 11.64 -9.06 -4.11
C LEU A 121 11.96 -9.19 -2.62
N TRP A 122 11.00 -8.80 -1.78
CA TRP A 122 11.04 -9.04 -0.35
C TRP A 122 9.64 -8.93 0.29
N SER A 123 9.50 -9.47 1.48
CA SER A 123 8.32 -9.36 2.32
C SER A 123 8.74 -9.00 3.73
N TYR A 124 8.07 -8.02 4.31
CA TYR A 124 8.28 -7.58 5.68
C TYR A 124 6.99 -7.73 6.47
N SER A 125 7.09 -8.25 7.69
CA SER A 125 5.96 -8.35 8.61
C SER A 125 6.31 -7.62 9.90
N ASP A 126 5.59 -6.54 10.15
CA ASP A 126 5.71 -5.78 11.38
C ASP A 126 4.80 -6.40 12.45
N THR A 127 5.44 -7.13 13.38
CA THR A 127 4.77 -7.80 14.49
C THR A 127 4.61 -6.92 15.73
N ASP A 128 5.26 -5.75 15.74
CA ASP A 128 5.12 -4.76 16.81
C ASP A 128 3.84 -3.92 16.64
N VAL A 129 3.24 -3.97 15.45
CA VAL A 129 1.92 -3.45 15.17
C VAL A 129 0.90 -4.57 15.34
N ARG A 130 0.02 -4.44 16.31
CA ARG A 130 -1.11 -5.35 16.53
C ARG A 130 -2.35 -4.73 15.93
N ILE A 131 -2.62 -5.06 14.67
CA ILE A 131 -3.80 -4.54 14.00
C ILE A 131 -5.04 -5.12 14.67
N GLY A 132 -5.75 -4.26 15.40
CA GLY A 132 -6.98 -4.61 16.10
C GLY A 132 -8.15 -4.75 15.14
N SER A 133 -9.10 -5.59 15.52
CA SER A 133 -10.44 -5.48 14.94
C SER A 133 -10.99 -4.09 15.23
N PRO A 134 -11.59 -3.40 14.26
CA PRO A 134 -12.23 -2.11 14.54
C PRO A 134 -13.20 -2.27 15.69
N SER A 135 -13.20 -1.29 16.61
CA SER A 135 -14.03 -1.29 17.82
C SER A 135 -15.44 -1.79 17.52
N PRO A 136 -16.03 -2.64 18.40
CA PRO A 136 -17.38 -3.17 18.21
C PRO A 136 -18.46 -2.08 18.10
N HIS A 137 -18.19 -0.84 18.48
CA HIS A 137 -19.09 0.29 18.27
C HIS A 137 -19.29 0.65 16.78
N PHE A 138 -18.41 0.20 15.89
CA PHE A 138 -18.51 0.37 14.44
C PHE A 138 -18.81 -0.94 13.68
N ALA A 139 -19.02 -2.04 14.40
CA ALA A 139 -19.41 -3.32 13.82
C ALA A 139 -20.85 -3.35 13.25
N THR A 140 -21.52 -2.21 13.14
CA THR A 140 -22.80 -2.13 12.45
C THR A 140 -22.61 -2.15 10.95
N ALA A 141 -22.85 -3.31 10.38
CA ALA A 141 -23.32 -3.65 9.02
C ALA A 141 -22.63 -3.03 7.77
N ASN A 142 -21.83 -1.98 7.88
CA ASN A 142 -21.10 -1.33 6.80
C ASN A 142 -19.68 -0.97 7.21
N SER A 143 -18.95 -1.94 7.79
CA SER A 143 -17.58 -1.73 8.27
C SER A 143 -16.59 -1.55 7.09
N ASP A 144 -16.66 -0.41 6.42
CA ASP A 144 -15.61 0.08 5.52
C ASP A 144 -14.43 0.70 6.33
N HIS A 145 -14.41 0.50 7.64
CA HIS A 145 -13.32 0.97 8.51
C HIS A 145 -12.10 0.10 8.30
N LYS A 146 -11.13 0.67 7.62
CA LYS A 146 -9.85 0.03 7.34
C LYS A 146 -9.00 0.09 8.62
N ALA A 147 -8.54 -1.06 9.08
CA ALA A 147 -7.51 -1.11 10.12
C ALA A 147 -6.16 -0.59 9.59
N VAL A 148 -5.95 -0.69 8.27
CA VAL A 148 -4.81 -0.14 7.54
C VAL A 148 -5.33 0.89 6.54
N THR A 149 -4.78 2.09 6.54
CA THR A 149 -5.13 3.14 5.58
C THR A 149 -4.53 2.86 4.20
N GLN A 150 -4.90 3.68 3.20
CA GLN A 150 -4.17 3.73 1.95
C GLN A 150 -2.75 4.23 2.24
N PRO A 151 -1.69 3.46 1.89
CA PRO A 151 -0.32 3.90 2.10
C PRO A 151 0.03 5.12 1.24
N LEU A 152 1.02 5.87 1.69
CA LEU A 152 1.59 7.02 1.01
C LEU A 152 3.05 6.73 0.64
N LEU A 153 3.44 7.04 -0.60
CA LEU A 153 4.84 7.12 -1.01
C LEU A 153 5.25 8.59 -1.09
N ALA A 154 6.29 8.96 -0.37
CA ALA A 154 6.80 10.33 -0.37
C ALA A 154 8.28 10.34 0.04
N ASP A 155 9.08 11.17 -0.63
CA ASP A 155 10.46 11.49 -0.22
C ASP A 155 10.39 12.44 0.99
N LEU A 156 10.41 11.86 2.18
CA LEU A 156 10.22 12.59 3.44
C LEU A 156 11.50 13.30 3.90
N GLU A 157 12.65 12.76 3.55
CA GLU A 157 13.95 13.28 3.91
C GLU A 157 14.56 14.17 2.83
N LEU A 158 13.92 14.26 1.67
CA LEU A 158 14.35 15.02 0.48
C LEU A 158 15.72 14.55 -0.05
N ASP A 159 15.98 13.27 0.05
CA ASP A 159 17.21 12.63 -0.42
C ASP A 159 17.07 11.96 -1.79
N GLY A 160 15.86 11.93 -2.34
CA GLY A 160 15.51 11.34 -3.63
C GLY A 160 14.96 9.91 -3.54
N SER A 161 14.97 9.31 -2.36
CA SER A 161 14.41 7.98 -2.11
C SER A 161 13.06 8.13 -1.39
N PRO A 162 11.98 7.54 -1.87
CA PRO A 162 10.70 7.66 -1.18
C PRO A 162 10.59 6.68 -0.01
N GLU A 163 9.97 7.15 1.05
CA GLU A 163 9.49 6.35 2.17
C GLU A 163 8.05 5.91 1.95
N LEU A 164 7.73 4.77 2.51
CA LEU A 164 6.38 4.23 2.63
C LEU A 164 5.80 4.63 3.97
N VAL A 165 4.76 5.46 3.97
CA VAL A 165 4.04 5.85 5.19
C VAL A 165 2.74 5.09 5.29
N VAL A 166 2.51 4.46 6.43
CA VAL A 166 1.29 3.70 6.72
C VAL A 166 0.70 4.13 8.05
N ALA A 167 -0.58 4.46 8.07
CA ALA A 167 -1.31 4.65 9.31
C ALA A 167 -2.20 3.42 9.57
N VAL A 168 -2.14 2.92 10.80
CA VAL A 168 -2.86 1.72 11.23
C VAL A 168 -3.58 1.95 12.54
N VAL A 169 -4.62 1.16 12.79
CA VAL A 169 -5.19 1.06 14.13
C VAL A 169 -4.44 -0.04 14.87
N ASP A 170 -3.60 0.36 15.79
CA ASP A 170 -2.90 -0.53 16.70
C ASP A 170 -3.78 -0.74 17.96
N ASP A 171 -4.13 -1.97 18.26
CA ASP A 171 -5.01 -2.32 19.39
C ASP A 171 -4.29 -3.22 20.40
N PRO A 172 -3.27 -2.70 21.11
CA PRO A 172 -2.68 -3.43 22.18
C PRO A 172 -3.69 -3.56 23.32
N ASP A 173 -4.13 -4.79 23.58
CA ASP A 173 -4.97 -5.12 24.74
C ASP A 173 -6.33 -4.39 24.80
N ASN A 174 -6.99 -4.18 23.67
CA ASN A 174 -8.28 -3.48 23.50
C ASN A 174 -8.23 -1.98 23.88
N ASN A 175 -7.11 -1.35 23.69
CA ASN A 175 -6.95 0.10 23.79
C ASN A 175 -6.44 0.67 22.45
N PRO A 176 -7.33 0.81 21.46
CA PRO A 176 -6.93 1.17 20.11
C PRO A 176 -6.28 2.55 20.04
N LEU A 177 -5.13 2.62 19.42
CA LEU A 177 -4.40 3.84 19.09
C LEU A 177 -4.18 3.89 17.59
N VAL A 178 -4.03 5.09 17.04
CA VAL A 178 -3.54 5.23 15.68
C VAL A 178 -2.02 5.27 15.72
N LYS A 179 -1.38 4.33 15.02
CA LYS A 179 0.06 4.29 14.85
C LYS A 179 0.41 4.67 13.42
N VAL A 180 1.36 5.55 13.25
CA VAL A 180 1.87 5.95 11.92
C VAL A 180 3.32 5.53 11.85
N ASN A 181 3.64 4.75 10.83
CA ASN A 181 4.97 4.20 10.59
C ASN A 181 5.48 4.69 9.24
N ALA A 182 6.79 4.96 9.15
CA ALA A 182 7.49 5.15 7.89
C ALA A 182 8.56 4.07 7.71
N TYR A 183 8.74 3.62 6.48
CA TYR A 183 9.69 2.59 6.09
C TYR A 183 10.44 3.03 4.84
N SER A 184 11.76 3.01 4.88
CA SER A 184 12.58 3.18 3.68
C SER A 184 12.34 2.06 2.69
N LEU A 185 12.08 2.42 1.44
CA LEU A 185 11.96 1.47 0.35
C LEU A 185 13.29 1.35 -0.39
N THR A 186 13.92 0.18 -0.27
CA THR A 186 15.18 -0.14 -0.95
C THR A 186 15.10 -1.53 -1.58
N SER A 187 16.13 -1.91 -2.32
CA SER A 187 16.26 -3.27 -2.87
C SER A 187 16.32 -4.37 -1.81
N SER A 188 16.51 -4.02 -0.55
CA SER A 188 16.53 -4.95 0.57
C SER A 188 15.35 -4.71 1.51
N GLN A 189 14.89 -5.79 2.12
CA GLN A 189 13.83 -5.74 3.12
C GLN A 189 14.23 -4.80 4.27
N PRO A 190 13.35 -3.87 4.70
CA PRO A 190 13.58 -3.08 5.90
C PRO A 190 13.69 -4.00 7.13
N THR A 191 14.55 -3.63 8.06
CA THR A 191 14.73 -4.37 9.31
C THR A 191 13.90 -3.81 10.44
N GLN A 192 13.48 -2.56 10.30
CA GLN A 192 12.64 -1.82 11.23
C GLN A 192 12.03 -0.60 10.51
N GLU A 193 11.15 0.10 11.19
CA GLU A 193 10.66 1.40 10.77
C GLU A 193 11.77 2.47 10.85
N ASP A 194 11.77 3.45 9.94
CA ASP A 194 12.63 4.64 10.05
C ASP A 194 12.18 5.47 11.24
N TRP A 195 10.88 5.65 11.36
CA TRP A 195 10.25 6.22 12.53
C TRP A 195 8.83 5.69 12.73
N THR A 196 8.36 5.81 13.95
CA THR A 196 7.00 5.48 14.35
C THR A 196 6.47 6.48 15.37
N ILE A 197 5.18 6.82 15.28
CA ILE A 197 4.49 7.65 16.25
C ILE A 197 3.13 7.07 16.60
N SER A 198 2.79 7.08 17.88
CA SER A 198 1.45 6.74 18.35
C SER A 198 0.66 8.02 18.63
N LEU A 199 -0.52 8.14 18.04
CA LEU A 199 -1.43 9.26 18.24
C LEU A 199 -2.42 8.89 19.36
N ASP A 200 -2.48 9.71 20.37
CA ASP A 200 -3.20 9.42 21.62
C ASP A 200 -4.70 9.79 21.57
N ARG A 201 -5.19 10.25 20.40
CA ARG A 201 -6.57 10.68 20.24
C ARG A 201 -7.17 10.22 18.92
N GLY A 202 -8.38 9.69 19.02
CA GLY A 202 -9.10 9.11 17.89
C GLY A 202 -8.61 7.71 17.53
N THR A 203 -9.50 6.93 16.99
CA THR A 203 -9.30 5.51 16.70
C THR A 203 -9.44 5.17 15.23
N HIS A 204 -9.80 6.17 14.39
CA HIS A 204 -10.07 5.99 12.97
C HIS A 204 -9.23 6.97 12.17
N PRO A 205 -8.10 6.52 11.60
CA PRO A 205 -7.24 7.38 10.78
C PRO A 205 -7.83 7.57 9.38
N SER A 206 -7.63 8.78 8.82
CA SER A 206 -7.71 8.98 7.37
C SER A 206 -6.47 8.45 6.69
N ASP A 207 -6.52 8.36 5.36
CA ASP A 207 -5.32 8.15 4.58
C ASP A 207 -4.33 9.32 4.82
N PRO A 208 -3.03 9.04 5.01
CA PRO A 208 -2.03 10.09 5.19
C PRO A 208 -1.82 10.86 3.89
N VAL A 209 -1.49 12.13 4.01
CA VAL A 209 -1.09 12.97 2.88
C VAL A 209 0.24 13.64 3.18
N TRP A 210 1.03 13.83 2.14
CA TRP A 210 2.32 14.49 2.22
C TRP A 210 2.20 15.96 1.84
N ALA A 211 2.97 16.79 2.52
CA ALA A 211 3.12 18.20 2.21
C ALA A 211 4.57 18.63 2.37
N GLN A 212 5.13 19.19 1.31
CA GLN A 212 6.40 19.90 1.36
C GLN A 212 6.11 21.38 1.60
N LEU A 213 6.50 21.90 2.76
CA LEU A 213 6.20 23.26 3.16
C LEU A 213 7.26 24.26 2.66
N ASP A 214 8.49 23.80 2.51
CA ASP A 214 9.61 24.55 1.92
C ASP A 214 10.64 23.56 1.33
N SER A 215 11.81 24.06 0.94
CA SER A 215 12.85 23.23 0.33
C SER A 215 13.59 22.29 1.30
N SER A 216 13.28 22.33 2.59
CA SER A 216 13.99 21.58 3.63
C SER A 216 13.08 20.85 4.60
N THR A 217 11.77 21.07 4.54
CA THR A 217 10.82 20.48 5.48
C THR A 217 9.67 19.79 4.78
N THR A 218 9.44 18.55 5.15
CA THR A 218 8.30 17.75 4.74
C THR A 218 7.40 17.47 5.93
N SER A 219 6.16 17.18 5.68
CA SER A 219 5.21 16.84 6.73
C SER A 219 4.25 15.77 6.26
N VAL A 220 3.87 14.89 7.17
CA VAL A 220 2.76 13.98 7.00
C VAL A 220 1.55 14.55 7.75
N LEU A 221 0.44 14.67 7.04
CA LEU A 221 -0.82 15.15 7.58
C LEU A 221 -1.83 14.02 7.55
N LEU A 222 -2.57 13.85 8.62
CA LEU A 222 -3.71 12.95 8.66
C LEU A 222 -4.75 13.45 9.65
N THR A 223 -5.94 12.87 9.58
CA THR A 223 -6.99 13.09 10.58
C THR A 223 -7.29 11.81 11.32
N THR A 224 -7.72 11.93 12.57
CA THR A 224 -8.30 10.83 13.32
C THR A 224 -9.67 11.24 13.85
N ILE A 225 -10.58 10.28 13.97
CA ILE A 225 -11.91 10.49 14.54
C ILE A 225 -12.02 9.61 15.78
N ASP A 226 -12.44 10.23 16.87
CA ASP A 226 -12.84 9.51 18.06
C ASP A 226 -14.28 9.01 17.88
N GLY A 227 -14.43 7.70 17.88
CA GLY A 227 -15.71 7.06 17.64
C GLY A 227 -16.75 7.32 18.71
N ASP A 228 -16.34 7.54 19.94
CA ASP A 228 -17.25 7.75 21.08
C ASP A 228 -17.73 9.19 21.18
N SER A 229 -16.83 10.15 21.01
CA SER A 229 -17.15 11.58 21.13
C SER A 229 -17.47 12.26 19.80
N GLY A 230 -17.14 11.64 18.67
CA GLY A 230 -17.24 12.24 17.33
C GLY A 230 -16.27 13.40 17.11
N ASN A 231 -15.31 13.60 17.98
CA ASN A 231 -14.26 14.60 17.80
C ASN A 231 -13.35 14.18 16.66
N MET A 232 -13.01 15.14 15.81
CA MET A 232 -12.03 14.96 14.75
C MET A 232 -10.78 15.78 15.04
N TRP A 233 -9.64 15.13 14.90
CA TRP A 233 -8.32 15.70 15.13
C TRP A 233 -7.56 15.78 13.81
N ILE A 234 -6.76 16.83 13.63
CA ILE A 234 -5.79 16.96 12.55
C ILE A 234 -4.41 16.89 13.17
N TRP A 235 -3.55 16.06 12.60
CA TRP A 235 -2.19 15.83 13.03
C TRP A 235 -1.22 16.30 11.96
N LYS A 236 -0.17 17.00 12.38
CA LYS A 236 0.98 17.31 11.55
C LYS A 236 2.20 16.68 12.18
N ILE A 237 2.84 15.79 11.44
CA ILE A 237 4.01 15.03 11.82
C ILE A 237 5.17 15.49 10.94
N ASP A 238 6.32 15.75 11.53
CA ASP A 238 7.54 16.01 10.80
C ASP A 238 7.92 14.78 9.96
N GLY A 239 8.13 14.98 8.65
CA GLY A 239 8.34 13.87 7.73
C GLY A 239 9.62 13.12 7.97
N SER A 240 10.69 13.81 8.31
CA SER A 240 12.02 13.20 8.46
C SER A 240 12.24 12.52 9.81
N THR A 241 11.55 12.97 10.86
CA THR A 241 11.80 12.49 12.23
C THR A 241 10.62 11.75 12.86
N GLY A 242 9.45 11.84 12.26
CA GLY A 242 8.21 11.30 12.84
C GLY A 242 7.74 12.05 14.10
N SER A 243 8.35 13.17 14.45
CA SER A 243 7.95 13.92 15.63
C SER A 243 6.67 14.70 15.40
N LEU A 244 5.82 14.79 16.42
CA LEU A 244 4.61 15.57 16.36
C LEU A 244 4.91 17.06 16.36
N ASP A 245 4.62 17.75 15.26
CA ASP A 245 4.74 19.20 15.16
C ASP A 245 3.60 19.89 15.90
N TRP A 246 2.37 19.48 15.60
CA TRP A 246 1.17 19.96 16.26
C TRP A 246 -0.05 19.07 16.01
N GLU A 247 -1.03 19.22 16.89
CA GLU A 247 -2.37 18.67 16.75
C GLU A 247 -3.43 19.77 16.86
N ARG A 248 -4.58 19.60 16.24
CA ARG A 248 -5.73 20.51 16.31
C ARG A 248 -7.04 19.75 16.30
N VAL A 249 -7.95 20.17 17.15
CA VAL A 249 -9.35 19.75 17.02
C VAL A 249 -9.95 20.43 15.79
N ALA A 250 -10.37 19.63 14.82
CA ALA A 250 -11.01 20.14 13.62
C ALA A 250 -12.53 20.29 13.80
N VAL A 251 -13.16 19.32 14.47
CA VAL A 251 -14.59 19.32 14.77
C VAL A 251 -14.77 18.78 16.19
N GLN A 252 -15.62 19.47 16.96
CA GLN A 252 -16.09 18.93 18.25
C GLN A 252 -17.42 18.22 18.00
N GLY A 253 -17.50 16.97 18.43
CA GLY A 253 -18.77 16.26 18.48
C GLY A 253 -19.76 17.03 19.38
N THR A 254 -21.00 17.04 18.99
CA THR A 254 -22.07 17.54 19.87
C THR A 254 -22.64 16.34 20.63
N ASP A 255 -22.54 16.37 21.95
CA ASP A 255 -23.20 15.42 22.85
C ASP A 255 -24.72 15.39 22.61
#